data_41ec2250c5cfbe40ee28fe3510c1391e
#
_entry.id   41ec2250c5cfbe40ee28fe3510c1391e
#
_cell.length_a   1.000
_cell.length_b   1.000
_cell.length_c   1.000
_cell.angle_alpha   90.00
_cell.angle_beta   90.00
_cell.angle_gamma   90.00
#
_symmetry.space_group_name_H-M   'P 1'
#
loop_
_entity.id
_entity.type
_entity.pdbx_description
1 polymer ?
#
loop_
_entity_poly.entity_id
_entity_poly.type
_entity_poly.pdbx_seq_one_letter_code
_entity_poly.pdbx_strand_id
1 'polypeptide(L)'
;MASIGLCMIVRNAASTLERCLTSVLPLIDYACIVDTGSDDETVRVVRHFFQKHRIRHDIYRDTWRDFSSNRNAAMDWMRHRGDVDYYMVLAADDVVCFSEAFDVHKFKEQMGFDVYDAQVHEDGAQCDRPVLFEANLGCYYRGKIHEFLVIPAHATRCEVTAFHLESTRGPSDRDRAAYLSDAGVIEEALREETDPFMLSRYHFYLGQSYMRGGDFKKAIKAFYARVQCGGWEQELFISLLCIARMMAGLNYREERVIHAYFRAWSVCPERAEPLYDLAAYARKNKHHHWARLFAGKGMQLEKPTRGLRIEHDIYTYKLLEEYVNAAYGCGDYSESLEACTRLLKQAALPASERGRAMTSAINALERLRSV
;
A
#
# COMPACT_ATOMS: atom_id res chain seq x y z
N MET A 1 -28.90 -6.29 -17.63
CA MET A 1 -27.80 -5.52 -17.01
C MET A 1 -27.63 -5.98 -15.57
N ALA A 2 -26.39 -6.22 -15.16
CA ALA A 2 -26.10 -6.61 -13.78
C ALA A 2 -26.46 -5.47 -12.80
N SER A 3 -27.06 -5.84 -11.67
CA SER A 3 -27.38 -4.94 -10.56
C SER A 3 -26.27 -4.97 -9.52
N ILE A 4 -25.88 -3.80 -9.01
CA ILE A 4 -24.76 -3.64 -8.06
C ILE A 4 -25.27 -3.04 -6.75
N GLY A 5 -25.03 -3.74 -5.64
CA GLY A 5 -25.32 -3.28 -4.29
C GLY A 5 -24.07 -2.78 -3.58
N LEU A 6 -24.10 -1.55 -3.07
CA LEU A 6 -23.05 -1.01 -2.22
C LEU A 6 -23.19 -1.55 -0.81
N CYS A 7 -22.16 -2.24 -0.30
CA CYS A 7 -22.11 -2.79 1.04
C CYS A 7 -21.03 -2.05 1.84
N MET A 8 -21.40 -1.33 2.88
CA MET A 8 -20.46 -0.55 3.70
C MET A 8 -20.72 -0.71 5.19
N ILE A 9 -19.64 -0.72 5.95
CA ILE A 9 -19.65 -0.44 7.40
C ILE A 9 -19.15 0.99 7.61
N VAL A 10 -19.81 1.74 8.48
CA VAL A 10 -19.44 3.14 8.75
C VAL A 10 -19.38 3.40 10.26
N ARG A 11 -18.48 4.30 10.67
CA ARG A 11 -18.44 4.87 12.01
C ARG A 11 -17.75 6.23 11.97
N ASN A 12 -18.44 7.29 12.44
CA ASN A 12 -17.91 8.65 12.51
C ASN A 12 -17.27 9.12 11.19
N ALA A 13 -18.00 8.96 10.09
CA ALA A 13 -17.52 9.20 8.73
C ALA A 13 -18.23 10.39 8.04
N ALA A 14 -18.95 11.23 8.79
CA ALA A 14 -19.76 12.31 8.22
C ALA A 14 -18.97 13.24 7.28
N SER A 15 -17.68 13.47 7.54
CA SER A 15 -16.84 14.38 6.75
C SER A 15 -16.37 13.82 5.40
N THR A 16 -16.31 12.49 5.23
CA THR A 16 -15.77 11.84 4.03
C THR A 16 -16.86 11.17 3.18
N LEU A 17 -17.95 10.78 3.83
CA LEU A 17 -18.94 9.86 3.29
C LEU A 17 -19.67 10.42 2.05
N GLU A 18 -20.05 11.71 2.03
CA GLU A 18 -20.76 12.30 0.88
C GLU A 18 -19.89 12.25 -0.40
N ARG A 19 -18.58 12.47 -0.29
CA ARG A 19 -17.65 12.36 -1.40
C ARG A 19 -17.55 10.92 -1.90
N CYS A 20 -17.41 9.96 -1.00
CA CYS A 20 -17.39 8.53 -1.32
C CYS A 20 -18.68 8.12 -2.06
N LEU A 21 -19.84 8.41 -1.47
CA LEU A 21 -21.13 8.06 -2.06
C LEU A 21 -21.38 8.72 -3.42
N THR A 22 -20.97 9.98 -3.58
CA THR A 22 -21.08 10.70 -4.87
C THR A 22 -20.24 10.03 -5.94
N SER A 23 -19.03 9.57 -5.60
CA SER A 23 -18.13 8.94 -6.56
C SER A 23 -18.65 7.59 -7.07
N VAL A 24 -19.35 6.82 -6.22
CA VAL A 24 -19.84 5.48 -6.58
C VAL A 24 -21.27 5.50 -7.14
N LEU A 25 -21.97 6.62 -7.02
CA LEU A 25 -23.39 6.76 -7.38
C LEU A 25 -23.75 6.23 -8.79
N PRO A 26 -22.92 6.42 -9.85
CA PRO A 26 -23.26 5.92 -11.18
C PRO A 26 -23.34 4.39 -11.27
N LEU A 27 -22.65 3.66 -10.37
CA LEU A 27 -22.56 2.20 -10.41
C LEU A 27 -23.65 1.49 -9.63
N ILE A 28 -24.17 2.09 -8.56
CA ILE A 28 -24.98 1.38 -7.58
C ILE A 28 -26.49 1.47 -7.87
N ASP A 29 -27.19 0.36 -7.65
CA ASP A 29 -28.64 0.25 -7.75
C ASP A 29 -29.31 0.14 -6.36
N TYR A 30 -28.54 -0.28 -5.37
CA TYR A 30 -28.97 -0.45 -3.98
C TYR A 30 -27.80 -0.19 -3.01
N ALA A 31 -28.09 0.21 -1.79
CA ALA A 31 -27.10 0.39 -0.75
C ALA A 31 -27.53 -0.24 0.59
N CYS A 32 -26.61 -1.01 1.19
CA CYS A 32 -26.72 -1.51 2.54
C CYS A 32 -25.61 -0.89 3.39
N ILE A 33 -25.97 -0.01 4.28
CA ILE A 33 -25.03 0.70 5.15
C ILE A 33 -25.24 0.24 6.59
N VAL A 34 -24.17 -0.25 7.21
CA VAL A 34 -24.20 -0.70 8.60
C VAL A 34 -23.40 0.29 9.46
N ASP A 35 -24.14 1.03 10.29
CA ASP A 35 -23.56 1.94 11.28
C ASP A 35 -23.12 1.16 12.51
N THR A 36 -21.85 1.20 12.82
CA THR A 36 -21.22 0.46 13.93
C THR A 36 -21.05 1.30 15.19
N GLY A 37 -21.91 2.28 15.38
CA GLY A 37 -21.94 3.14 16.57
C GLY A 37 -21.37 4.53 16.33
N SER A 38 -21.86 5.24 15.31
CA SER A 38 -21.55 6.66 15.11
C SER A 38 -22.25 7.53 16.16
N ASP A 39 -21.54 8.53 16.64
CA ASP A 39 -22.01 9.60 17.51
C ASP A 39 -21.99 11.00 16.83
N ASP A 40 -21.59 11.02 15.54
CA ASP A 40 -21.63 12.19 14.67
C ASP A 40 -22.84 12.14 13.70
N GLU A 41 -22.86 13.02 12.69
CA GLU A 41 -23.90 13.14 11.69
C GLU A 41 -23.92 12.04 10.60
N THR A 42 -23.09 11.00 10.72
CA THR A 42 -22.90 9.96 9.68
C THR A 42 -24.23 9.38 9.17
N VAL A 43 -25.10 8.93 10.08
CA VAL A 43 -26.39 8.30 9.71
C VAL A 43 -27.32 9.30 9.00
N ARG A 44 -27.29 10.58 9.40
CA ARG A 44 -28.07 11.64 8.77
C ARG A 44 -27.59 11.92 7.34
N VAL A 45 -26.26 11.97 7.15
CA VAL A 45 -25.65 12.17 5.83
C VAL A 45 -26.06 11.03 4.89
N VAL A 46 -25.91 9.77 5.31
CA VAL A 46 -26.32 8.58 4.52
C VAL A 46 -27.79 8.68 4.07
N ARG A 47 -28.70 8.91 5.04
CA ARG A 47 -30.13 8.95 4.76
C ARG A 47 -30.48 10.08 3.78
N HIS A 48 -29.95 11.27 4.04
CA HIS A 48 -30.20 12.44 3.17
C HIS A 48 -29.69 12.21 1.76
N PHE A 49 -28.48 11.66 1.62
CA PHE A 49 -27.85 11.40 0.34
C PHE A 49 -28.69 10.44 -0.52
N PHE A 50 -29.02 9.26 -0.01
CA PHE A 50 -29.77 8.27 -0.79
C PHE A 50 -31.22 8.69 -1.07
N GLN A 51 -31.86 9.43 -0.17
CA GLN A 51 -33.18 10.02 -0.44
C GLN A 51 -33.12 11.04 -1.57
N LYS A 52 -32.15 11.95 -1.55
CA LYS A 52 -31.91 12.97 -2.59
C LYS A 52 -31.69 12.32 -3.97
N HIS A 53 -30.92 11.26 -4.03
CA HIS A 53 -30.56 10.59 -5.27
C HIS A 53 -31.51 9.44 -5.66
N ARG A 54 -32.55 9.19 -4.87
CA ARG A 54 -33.59 8.15 -5.10
C ARG A 54 -33.02 6.75 -5.23
N ILE A 55 -31.92 6.45 -4.55
CA ILE A 55 -31.35 5.11 -4.46
C ILE A 55 -32.06 4.33 -3.34
N ARG A 56 -32.50 3.10 -3.66
CA ARG A 56 -33.02 2.18 -2.62
C ARG A 56 -31.91 1.87 -1.64
N HIS A 57 -32.21 1.96 -0.33
CA HIS A 57 -31.19 1.74 0.69
C HIS A 57 -31.79 1.25 1.99
N ASP A 58 -30.98 0.50 2.72
CA ASP A 58 -31.22 0.16 4.12
C ASP A 58 -30.05 0.62 4.99
N ILE A 59 -30.39 1.10 6.18
CA ILE A 59 -29.41 1.51 7.19
C ILE A 59 -29.67 0.66 8.43
N TYR A 60 -28.69 -0.18 8.76
CA TYR A 60 -28.72 -1.01 9.96
C TYR A 60 -27.79 -0.44 11.02
N ARG A 61 -28.11 -0.71 12.29
CA ARG A 61 -27.21 -0.47 13.42
C ARG A 61 -26.66 -1.79 13.92
N ASP A 62 -25.33 -1.87 14.10
CA ASP A 62 -24.67 -3.01 14.69
C ASP A 62 -23.66 -2.53 15.75
N THR A 63 -23.30 -3.40 16.66
CA THR A 63 -22.24 -3.12 17.62
C THR A 63 -20.89 -3.41 16.97
N TRP A 64 -19.91 -2.53 17.20
CA TRP A 64 -18.55 -2.79 16.75
C TRP A 64 -17.98 -4.05 17.40
N ARG A 65 -17.48 -4.97 16.59
CA ARG A 65 -16.78 -6.19 17.00
C ARG A 65 -15.34 -6.16 16.46
N ASP A 66 -15.20 -6.31 15.16
CA ASP A 66 -13.98 -6.16 14.38
C ASP A 66 -14.35 -5.94 12.90
N PHE A 67 -13.37 -5.60 12.07
CA PHE A 67 -13.65 -5.29 10.66
C PHE A 67 -14.29 -6.45 9.90
N SER A 68 -13.73 -7.67 10.00
CA SER A 68 -14.28 -8.81 9.26
C SER A 68 -15.68 -9.20 9.74
N SER A 69 -15.92 -9.24 11.04
CA SER A 69 -17.21 -9.58 11.63
C SER A 69 -18.29 -8.59 11.20
N ASN A 70 -18.02 -7.28 11.25
CA ASN A 70 -19.00 -6.28 10.84
C ASN A 70 -19.18 -6.23 9.31
N ARG A 71 -18.13 -6.45 8.49
CA ARG A 71 -18.28 -6.56 7.02
C ARG A 71 -19.12 -7.79 6.64
N ASN A 72 -18.87 -8.94 7.28
CA ASN A 72 -19.64 -10.15 7.03
C ASN A 72 -21.11 -9.96 7.42
N ALA A 73 -21.39 -9.33 8.57
CA ALA A 73 -22.75 -8.98 8.95
C ALA A 73 -23.43 -8.05 7.92
N ALA A 74 -22.71 -7.05 7.41
CA ALA A 74 -23.24 -6.18 6.36
C ALA A 74 -23.57 -6.96 5.08
N MET A 75 -22.70 -7.90 4.68
CA MET A 75 -22.96 -8.78 3.53
C MET A 75 -24.14 -9.71 3.78
N ASP A 76 -24.32 -10.22 5.01
CA ASP A 76 -25.46 -11.06 5.37
C ASP A 76 -26.78 -10.27 5.33
N TRP A 77 -26.80 -9.02 5.81
CA TRP A 77 -27.95 -8.13 5.64
C TRP A 77 -28.28 -7.93 4.16
N MET A 78 -27.27 -7.74 3.32
CA MET A 78 -27.44 -7.59 1.87
C MET A 78 -28.03 -8.85 1.24
N ARG A 79 -27.52 -10.06 1.59
CA ARG A 79 -28.01 -11.35 1.08
C ARG A 79 -29.48 -11.59 1.39
N HIS A 80 -29.95 -11.21 2.57
CA HIS A 80 -31.35 -11.38 2.97
C HIS A 80 -32.31 -10.56 2.10
N ARG A 81 -31.83 -9.54 1.43
CA ARG A 81 -32.61 -8.75 0.46
C ARG A 81 -32.73 -9.41 -0.92
N GLY A 82 -31.74 -10.21 -1.33
CA GLY A 82 -31.76 -11.03 -2.54
C GLY A 82 -31.84 -10.30 -3.89
N ASP A 83 -31.61 -9.00 -3.91
CA ASP A 83 -32.05 -8.13 -5.01
C ASP A 83 -30.90 -7.62 -5.88
N VAL A 84 -29.65 -8.10 -5.72
CA VAL A 84 -28.50 -7.62 -6.52
C VAL A 84 -27.61 -8.77 -6.95
N ASP A 85 -27.01 -8.60 -8.14
CA ASP A 85 -26.15 -9.61 -8.74
C ASP A 85 -24.71 -9.52 -8.18
N TYR A 86 -24.24 -8.30 -7.86
CA TYR A 86 -22.88 -8.06 -7.35
C TYR A 86 -22.89 -7.19 -6.09
N TYR A 87 -21.95 -7.47 -5.19
CA TYR A 87 -21.62 -6.60 -4.06
C TYR A 87 -20.43 -5.75 -4.41
N MET A 88 -20.54 -4.44 -4.18
CA MET A 88 -19.41 -3.50 -4.15
C MET A 88 -19.11 -3.13 -2.71
N VAL A 89 -17.87 -3.35 -2.26
CA VAL A 89 -17.45 -3.04 -0.89
C VAL A 89 -16.43 -1.92 -0.90
N LEU A 90 -16.77 -0.81 -0.25
CA LEU A 90 -15.91 0.37 -0.11
C LEU A 90 -15.75 0.75 1.36
N ALA A 91 -14.66 1.45 1.68
CA ALA A 91 -14.53 2.22 2.91
C ALA A 91 -15.12 3.64 2.71
N ALA A 92 -15.50 4.31 3.80
CA ALA A 92 -16.15 5.63 3.73
C ALA A 92 -15.22 6.76 3.24
N ASP A 93 -13.93 6.48 3.10
CA ASP A 93 -12.88 7.36 2.62
C ASP A 93 -12.35 6.97 1.22
N ASP A 94 -12.84 5.87 0.63
CA ASP A 94 -12.55 5.51 -0.75
C ASP A 94 -13.31 6.43 -1.73
N VAL A 95 -12.66 6.76 -2.85
CA VAL A 95 -13.25 7.52 -3.96
C VAL A 95 -13.06 6.74 -5.24
N VAL A 96 -14.15 6.49 -5.97
CA VAL A 96 -14.12 5.85 -7.29
C VAL A 96 -13.81 6.89 -8.35
N CYS A 97 -12.70 6.70 -9.07
CA CYS A 97 -12.27 7.58 -10.15
C CYS A 97 -12.48 6.88 -11.49
N PHE A 98 -13.47 7.30 -12.27
CA PHE A 98 -13.78 6.73 -13.57
C PHE A 98 -12.85 7.26 -14.65
N SER A 99 -12.55 6.42 -15.66
CA SER A 99 -11.90 6.86 -16.88
C SER A 99 -12.83 7.78 -17.69
N GLU A 100 -12.27 8.66 -18.52
CA GLU A 100 -13.05 9.59 -19.36
C GLU A 100 -14.03 8.88 -20.31
N ALA A 101 -13.70 7.66 -20.72
CA ALA A 101 -14.51 6.84 -21.63
C ALA A 101 -15.47 5.89 -20.89
N PHE A 102 -15.67 6.04 -19.58
CA PHE A 102 -16.49 5.14 -18.81
C PHE A 102 -17.98 5.24 -19.20
N ASP A 103 -18.55 4.11 -19.59
CA ASP A 103 -19.97 3.92 -19.84
C ASP A 103 -20.52 2.87 -18.87
N VAL A 104 -21.34 3.29 -17.93
CA VAL A 104 -21.92 2.43 -16.89
C VAL A 104 -22.82 1.33 -17.47
N HIS A 105 -23.60 1.64 -18.51
CA HIS A 105 -24.51 0.68 -19.12
C HIS A 105 -23.71 -0.43 -19.78
N LYS A 106 -22.74 -0.06 -20.61
CA LYS A 106 -21.85 -1.01 -21.26
C LYS A 106 -21.06 -1.84 -20.26
N PHE A 107 -20.57 -1.23 -19.18
CA PHE A 107 -19.85 -1.95 -18.12
C PHE A 107 -20.75 -3.02 -17.49
N LYS A 108 -21.97 -2.66 -17.06
CA LYS A 108 -22.93 -3.58 -16.44
C LYS A 108 -23.44 -4.68 -17.39
N GLU A 109 -23.51 -4.41 -18.69
CA GLU A 109 -23.87 -5.42 -19.70
C GLU A 109 -22.75 -6.44 -19.93
N GLN A 110 -21.50 -6.02 -19.79
CA GLN A 110 -20.32 -6.85 -20.01
C GLN A 110 -19.85 -7.60 -18.77
N MET A 111 -20.48 -7.37 -17.61
CA MET A 111 -20.17 -8.12 -16.39
C MET A 111 -20.49 -9.61 -16.57
N GLY A 112 -19.51 -10.48 -16.23
CA GLY A 112 -19.63 -11.93 -16.37
C GLY A 112 -18.53 -12.68 -15.65
N PHE A 113 -17.65 -11.97 -14.90
CA PHE A 113 -16.66 -12.57 -14.01
C PHE A 113 -17.17 -12.56 -12.57
N ASP A 114 -16.72 -13.53 -11.78
CA ASP A 114 -17.16 -13.66 -10.40
C ASP A 114 -16.58 -12.56 -9.50
N VAL A 115 -15.36 -12.08 -9.81
CA VAL A 115 -14.65 -11.03 -9.03
C VAL A 115 -13.99 -10.02 -9.95
N TYR A 116 -14.11 -8.76 -9.57
CA TYR A 116 -13.45 -7.64 -10.25
C TYR A 116 -12.48 -6.96 -9.29
N ASP A 117 -11.21 -6.95 -9.70
CA ASP A 117 -10.13 -6.28 -8.99
C ASP A 117 -9.92 -4.88 -9.55
N ALA A 118 -9.96 -3.85 -8.71
CA ALA A 118 -9.63 -2.50 -9.11
C ALA A 118 -8.29 -2.08 -8.50
N GLN A 119 -7.57 -1.25 -9.23
CA GLN A 119 -6.37 -0.61 -8.72
C GLN A 119 -6.74 0.40 -7.64
N VAL A 120 -6.05 0.35 -6.52
CA VAL A 120 -6.19 1.29 -5.39
C VAL A 120 -4.93 2.11 -5.27
N HIS A 121 -5.07 3.42 -5.26
CA HIS A 121 -3.99 4.36 -5.01
C HIS A 121 -4.06 4.84 -3.56
N GLU A 122 -3.03 4.57 -2.80
CA GLU A 122 -2.91 4.97 -1.39
C GLU A 122 -1.48 5.45 -1.13
N ASP A 123 -1.28 6.69 -0.69
CA ASP A 123 0.03 7.27 -0.35
C ASP A 123 1.14 7.10 -1.41
N GLY A 124 0.78 7.21 -2.69
CA GLY A 124 1.73 7.01 -3.79
C GLY A 124 2.08 5.55 -4.07
N ALA A 125 1.51 4.61 -3.33
CA ALA A 125 1.55 3.17 -3.62
C ALA A 125 0.32 2.76 -4.43
N GLN A 126 0.47 1.70 -5.22
CA GLN A 126 -0.61 1.09 -6.00
C GLN A 126 -0.71 -0.39 -5.63
N CYS A 127 -1.93 -0.87 -5.45
CA CYS A 127 -2.22 -2.29 -5.24
C CYS A 127 -3.58 -2.65 -5.85
N ASP A 128 -3.75 -3.91 -6.24
CA ASP A 128 -5.03 -4.41 -6.71
C ASP A 128 -5.84 -4.92 -5.52
N ARG A 129 -7.14 -4.59 -5.49
CA ARG A 129 -8.08 -5.00 -4.45
C ARG A 129 -9.38 -5.50 -5.08
N PRO A 130 -9.91 -6.66 -4.66
CA PRO A 130 -11.24 -7.07 -5.06
C PRO A 130 -12.26 -6.06 -4.51
N VAL A 131 -13.02 -5.45 -5.41
CA VAL A 131 -13.99 -4.37 -5.09
C VAL A 131 -15.41 -4.73 -5.44
N LEU A 132 -15.59 -5.58 -6.48
CA LEU A 132 -16.88 -6.11 -6.89
C LEU A 132 -16.78 -7.63 -6.92
N PHE A 133 -17.80 -8.31 -6.42
CA PHE A 133 -17.88 -9.77 -6.49
C PHE A 133 -19.35 -10.23 -6.50
N GLU A 134 -19.61 -11.36 -7.18
CA GLU A 134 -20.92 -11.94 -7.30
C GLU A 134 -21.54 -12.24 -5.93
N ALA A 135 -22.81 -11.89 -5.76
CA ALA A 135 -23.51 -11.95 -4.48
C ALA A 135 -23.58 -13.36 -3.86
N ASN A 136 -23.68 -14.37 -4.73
CA ASN A 136 -23.84 -15.78 -4.34
C ASN A 136 -22.53 -16.59 -4.36
N LEU A 137 -21.39 -15.95 -4.64
CA LEU A 137 -20.09 -16.62 -4.75
C LEU A 137 -19.61 -17.27 -3.44
N GLY A 138 -20.18 -16.86 -2.31
CA GLY A 138 -19.74 -17.39 -1.00
C GLY A 138 -18.49 -16.71 -0.43
N CYS A 139 -18.16 -15.52 -0.91
CA CYS A 139 -17.09 -14.70 -0.34
C CYS A 139 -17.41 -14.29 1.11
N TYR A 140 -16.35 -14.17 1.93
CA TYR A 140 -16.43 -13.63 3.28
C TYR A 140 -15.13 -12.95 3.68
N TYR A 141 -15.20 -12.00 4.60
CA TYR A 141 -14.01 -11.35 5.15
C TYR A 141 -13.43 -12.14 6.32
N ARG A 142 -12.10 -12.17 6.41
CA ARG A 142 -11.35 -12.81 7.50
C ARG A 142 -10.26 -11.87 8.03
N GLY A 143 -10.08 -11.87 9.34
CA GLY A 143 -9.08 -11.09 10.07
C GLY A 143 -9.71 -9.99 10.93
N LYS A 144 -9.36 -9.93 12.23
CA LYS A 144 -9.88 -8.93 13.17
C LYS A 144 -9.53 -7.50 12.74
N ILE A 145 -8.34 -7.33 12.17
CA ILE A 145 -7.82 -6.11 11.57
C ILE A 145 -6.98 -6.46 10.34
N HIS A 146 -6.85 -5.55 9.37
CA HIS A 146 -6.25 -5.82 8.06
C HIS A 146 -6.92 -7.02 7.38
N GLU A 147 -8.23 -7.03 7.48
CA GLU A 147 -9.08 -8.05 6.90
C GLU A 147 -8.91 -8.15 5.39
N PHE A 148 -9.18 -9.30 4.85
CA PHE A 148 -9.20 -9.56 3.42
C PHE A 148 -10.40 -10.42 3.04
N LEU A 149 -10.80 -10.29 1.79
CA LEU A 149 -11.88 -11.08 1.22
C LEU A 149 -11.34 -12.47 0.87
N VAL A 150 -11.90 -13.50 1.50
CA VAL A 150 -11.68 -14.89 1.09
C VAL A 150 -12.56 -15.16 -0.12
N ILE A 151 -11.92 -15.53 -1.22
CA ILE A 151 -12.54 -15.79 -2.51
C ILE A 151 -12.38 -17.28 -2.81
N PRO A 152 -13.45 -18.00 -3.21
CA PRO A 152 -13.36 -19.40 -3.61
C PRO A 152 -12.35 -19.60 -4.74
N ALA A 153 -11.59 -20.71 -4.69
CA ALA A 153 -10.50 -20.98 -5.65
C ALA A 153 -10.99 -21.14 -7.12
N HIS A 154 -12.26 -21.46 -7.33
CA HIS A 154 -12.84 -21.61 -8.66
C HIS A 154 -13.31 -20.28 -9.27
N ALA A 155 -13.29 -19.19 -8.51
CA ALA A 155 -13.79 -17.89 -8.95
C ALA A 155 -12.98 -17.33 -10.13
N THR A 156 -13.67 -16.91 -11.15
CA THR A 156 -13.09 -16.18 -12.28
C THR A 156 -12.86 -14.72 -11.91
N ARG A 157 -11.72 -14.16 -12.33
CA ARG A 157 -11.31 -12.79 -11.93
C ARG A 157 -10.98 -11.93 -13.13
N CYS A 158 -11.30 -10.65 -13.05
CA CYS A 158 -11.00 -9.64 -14.05
C CYS A 158 -10.45 -8.38 -13.41
N GLU A 159 -9.38 -7.81 -13.99
CA GLU A 159 -8.89 -6.48 -13.62
C GLU A 159 -9.77 -5.40 -14.25
N VAL A 160 -10.27 -4.46 -13.45
CA VAL A 160 -11.05 -3.33 -13.93
C VAL A 160 -10.13 -2.23 -14.40
N THR A 161 -10.23 -1.85 -15.67
CA THR A 161 -9.51 -0.70 -16.24
C THR A 161 -10.37 0.54 -16.38
N ALA A 162 -11.69 0.38 -16.19
CA ALA A 162 -12.69 1.42 -16.37
C ALA A 162 -12.72 2.45 -15.23
N PHE A 163 -12.23 2.08 -14.06
CA PHE A 163 -12.06 2.94 -12.90
C PHE A 163 -10.95 2.42 -11.97
N HIS A 164 -10.48 3.30 -11.11
CA HIS A 164 -9.61 2.97 -9.97
C HIS A 164 -10.17 3.58 -8.69
N LEU A 165 -9.61 3.23 -7.56
CA LEU A 165 -9.96 3.80 -6.26
C LEU A 165 -8.83 4.69 -5.76
N GLU A 166 -9.17 5.85 -5.23
CA GLU A 166 -8.29 6.67 -4.43
C GLU A 166 -8.69 6.53 -2.96
N SER A 167 -7.79 6.03 -2.12
CA SER A 167 -7.94 6.05 -0.68
C SER A 167 -7.36 7.35 -0.14
N THR A 168 -8.23 8.17 0.49
CA THR A 168 -7.83 9.49 0.99
C THR A 168 -7.34 9.46 2.43
N ARG A 169 -7.35 8.30 3.06
CA ARG A 169 -6.84 8.09 4.39
C ARG A 169 -5.37 7.66 4.32
N GLY A 170 -4.49 8.67 4.33
CA GLY A 170 -3.05 8.40 4.40
C GLY A 170 -2.60 7.91 5.79
N PRO A 171 -1.48 7.15 5.86
CA PRO A 171 -0.82 6.83 7.13
C PRO A 171 -0.43 8.06 7.92
N SER A 172 -0.25 9.22 7.26
CA SER A 172 0.06 10.50 7.89
C SER A 172 -1.00 11.00 8.87
N ASP A 173 -2.27 10.57 8.70
CA ASP A 173 -3.38 11.04 9.52
C ASP A 173 -3.61 10.22 10.79
N ARG A 174 -2.88 9.09 10.93
CA ARG A 174 -2.94 8.23 12.12
C ARG A 174 -1.75 8.52 13.05
N ASP A 175 -2.08 8.76 14.32
CA ASP A 175 -1.06 8.94 15.34
C ASP A 175 -0.37 7.60 15.74
N ARG A 176 0.74 7.72 16.45
CA ARG A 176 1.49 6.54 16.92
C ARG A 176 0.68 5.65 17.86
N ALA A 177 -0.21 6.23 18.66
CA ALA A 177 -1.03 5.50 19.60
C ALA A 177 -2.03 4.59 18.89
N ALA A 178 -2.62 5.04 17.77
CA ALA A 178 -3.50 4.23 16.96
C ALA A 178 -2.79 3.00 16.39
N TYR A 179 -1.55 3.14 15.90
CA TYR A 179 -0.75 1.99 15.43
C TYR A 179 -0.40 1.01 16.56
N LEU A 180 -0.09 1.50 17.76
CA LEU A 180 0.17 0.63 18.90
C LEU A 180 -1.09 -0.06 19.39
N SER A 181 -2.26 0.57 19.29
CA SER A 181 -3.56 -0.06 19.54
C SER A 181 -3.81 -1.20 18.55
N ASP A 182 -3.57 -0.98 17.25
CA ASP A 182 -3.67 -2.04 16.24
C ASP A 182 -2.73 -3.21 16.55
N ALA A 183 -1.50 -2.92 16.98
CA ALA A 183 -0.55 -3.96 17.39
C ALA A 183 -1.10 -4.81 18.54
N GLY A 184 -1.76 -4.20 19.53
CA GLY A 184 -2.43 -4.90 20.63
C GLY A 184 -3.52 -5.86 20.15
N VAL A 185 -4.37 -5.40 19.22
CA VAL A 185 -5.43 -6.25 18.60
C VAL A 185 -4.81 -7.44 17.87
N ILE A 186 -3.70 -7.21 17.14
CA ILE A 186 -3.03 -8.30 16.41
C ILE A 186 -2.36 -9.29 17.36
N GLU A 187 -1.71 -8.81 18.45
CA GLU A 187 -1.13 -9.70 19.46
C GLU A 187 -2.17 -10.59 20.12
N GLU A 188 -3.37 -10.05 20.36
CA GLU A 188 -4.48 -10.81 20.90
C GLU A 188 -4.98 -11.87 19.92
N ALA A 189 -5.13 -11.49 18.64
CA ALA A 189 -5.50 -12.42 17.58
C ALA A 189 -4.50 -13.55 17.42
N LEU A 190 -3.19 -13.26 17.50
CA LEU A 190 -2.10 -14.25 17.39
C LEU A 190 -2.11 -15.31 18.51
N ARG A 191 -2.74 -15.06 19.67
CA ARG A 191 -2.80 -16.04 20.78
C ARG A 191 -3.72 -17.22 20.47
N GLU A 192 -4.72 -16.99 19.64
CA GLU A 192 -5.78 -17.96 19.32
C GLU A 192 -5.66 -18.50 17.89
N GLU A 193 -4.90 -17.84 17.03
CA GLU A 193 -4.78 -18.18 15.62
C GLU A 193 -3.88 -19.42 15.41
N THR A 194 -4.33 -20.35 14.59
CA THR A 194 -3.59 -21.57 14.23
C THR A 194 -3.36 -21.74 12.73
N ASP A 195 -4.09 -20.97 11.92
CA ASP A 195 -3.95 -21.04 10.46
C ASP A 195 -2.62 -20.42 10.01
N PRO A 196 -1.76 -21.16 9.29
CA PRO A 196 -0.44 -20.66 8.89
C PRO A 196 -0.48 -19.38 8.03
N PHE A 197 -1.51 -19.25 7.18
CA PHE A 197 -1.67 -18.04 6.35
C PHE A 197 -1.98 -16.82 7.21
N MET A 198 -2.90 -16.96 8.18
CA MET A 198 -3.25 -15.87 9.10
C MET A 198 -2.11 -15.51 10.04
N LEU A 199 -1.37 -16.51 10.56
CA LEU A 199 -0.16 -16.28 11.37
C LEU A 199 0.86 -15.44 10.60
N SER A 200 1.12 -15.83 9.34
CA SER A 200 1.99 -15.09 8.45
C SER A 200 1.54 -13.63 8.26
N ARG A 201 0.27 -13.43 7.94
CA ARG A 201 -0.34 -12.13 7.72
C ARG A 201 -0.30 -11.26 8.99
N TYR A 202 -0.71 -11.80 10.12
CA TYR A 202 -0.69 -11.08 11.39
C TYR A 202 0.74 -10.67 11.80
N HIS A 203 1.74 -11.52 11.64
CA HIS A 203 3.13 -11.14 11.91
C HIS A 203 3.62 -10.01 11.00
N PHE A 204 3.20 -9.99 9.73
CA PHE A 204 3.52 -8.91 8.80
C PHE A 204 2.94 -7.57 9.26
N TYR A 205 1.63 -7.53 9.55
CA TYR A 205 0.96 -6.31 9.98
C TYR A 205 1.35 -5.89 11.40
N LEU A 206 1.66 -6.83 12.30
CA LEU A 206 2.22 -6.54 13.62
C LEU A 206 3.57 -5.80 13.49
N GLY A 207 4.44 -6.29 12.59
CA GLY A 207 5.69 -5.62 12.27
C GLY A 207 5.49 -4.19 11.78
N GLN A 208 4.53 -3.97 10.88
CA GLN A 208 4.19 -2.64 10.37
C GLN A 208 3.61 -1.72 11.44
N SER A 209 2.69 -2.23 12.26
CA SER A 209 2.06 -1.46 13.34
C SER A 209 3.10 -1.01 14.37
N TYR A 210 3.97 -1.90 14.82
CA TYR A 210 5.07 -1.51 15.71
C TYR A 210 6.06 -0.53 15.06
N MET A 211 6.40 -0.73 13.78
CA MET A 211 7.31 0.16 13.06
C MET A 211 6.74 1.59 12.97
N ARG A 212 5.47 1.72 12.58
CA ARG A 212 4.78 3.02 12.50
C ARG A 212 4.50 3.62 13.89
N GLY A 213 4.27 2.76 14.89
CA GLY A 213 4.17 3.15 16.31
C GLY A 213 5.48 3.53 16.96
N GLY A 214 6.63 3.34 16.27
CA GLY A 214 7.97 3.71 16.76
C GLY A 214 8.63 2.68 17.66
N ASP A 215 8.01 1.52 17.92
CA ASP A 215 8.65 0.41 18.66
C ASP A 215 9.43 -0.49 17.69
N PHE A 216 10.57 0.00 17.24
CA PHE A 216 11.38 -0.69 16.23
C PHE A 216 11.93 -2.05 16.71
N LYS A 217 12.15 -2.23 18.02
CA LYS A 217 12.61 -3.52 18.54
C LYS A 217 11.53 -4.60 18.43
N LYS A 218 10.29 -4.28 18.79
CA LYS A 218 9.16 -5.19 18.62
C LYS A 218 8.84 -5.41 17.13
N ALA A 219 8.93 -4.37 16.30
CA ALA A 219 8.75 -4.48 14.86
C ALA A 219 9.74 -5.48 14.23
N ILE A 220 11.03 -5.38 14.56
CA ILE A 220 12.06 -6.32 14.09
C ILE A 220 11.71 -7.76 14.49
N LYS A 221 11.28 -7.97 15.75
CA LYS A 221 10.88 -9.31 16.23
C LYS A 221 9.69 -9.86 15.44
N ALA A 222 8.66 -9.04 15.21
CA ALA A 222 7.46 -9.43 14.46
C ALA A 222 7.79 -9.75 12.99
N PHE A 223 8.61 -8.92 12.33
CA PHE A 223 9.04 -9.21 10.96
C PHE A 223 9.92 -10.47 10.86
N TYR A 224 10.77 -10.76 11.86
CA TYR A 224 11.48 -12.03 11.87
C TYR A 224 10.52 -13.22 12.00
N ALA A 225 9.49 -13.13 12.84
CA ALA A 225 8.45 -14.15 12.92
C ALA A 225 7.74 -14.33 11.58
N ARG A 226 7.42 -13.21 10.88
CA ARG A 226 6.87 -13.26 9.51
C ARG A 226 7.79 -14.03 8.56
N VAL A 227 9.09 -13.75 8.59
CA VAL A 227 10.08 -14.41 7.72
C VAL A 227 10.14 -15.92 8.00
N GLN A 228 9.99 -16.36 9.24
CA GLN A 228 9.96 -17.78 9.60
C GLN A 228 8.72 -18.51 9.05
N CYS A 229 7.62 -17.83 8.82
CA CYS A 229 6.41 -18.42 8.24
C CYS A 229 6.60 -18.81 6.74
N GLY A 230 7.58 -18.26 6.05
CA GLY A 230 7.76 -18.50 4.61
C GLY A 230 6.62 -17.93 3.76
N GLY A 231 6.37 -18.51 2.59
CA GLY A 231 5.25 -18.15 1.71
C GLY A 231 5.56 -16.99 0.78
N TRP A 232 4.67 -16.02 0.66
CA TRP A 232 4.72 -14.98 -0.38
C TRP A 232 5.99 -14.11 -0.34
N GLU A 233 6.80 -14.23 -1.40
CA GLU A 233 8.13 -13.62 -1.51
C GLU A 233 8.11 -12.08 -1.34
N GLN A 234 7.07 -11.41 -1.83
CA GLN A 234 6.98 -9.96 -1.71
C GLN A 234 6.83 -9.50 -0.25
N GLU A 235 6.07 -10.22 0.58
CA GLU A 235 6.00 -9.91 2.01
C GLU A 235 7.29 -10.29 2.76
N LEU A 236 7.96 -11.38 2.35
CA LEU A 236 9.28 -11.76 2.89
C LEU A 236 10.30 -10.65 2.59
N PHE A 237 10.34 -10.19 1.34
CA PHE A 237 11.20 -9.11 0.89
C PHE A 237 10.98 -7.83 1.70
N ILE A 238 9.74 -7.36 1.79
CA ILE A 238 9.40 -6.14 2.54
C ILE A 238 9.76 -6.29 4.03
N SER A 239 9.49 -7.46 4.63
CA SER A 239 9.83 -7.70 6.03
C SER A 239 11.34 -7.61 6.26
N LEU A 240 12.15 -8.24 5.41
CA LEU A 240 13.61 -8.20 5.49
C LEU A 240 14.17 -6.80 5.23
N LEU A 241 13.61 -6.07 4.27
CA LEU A 241 14.00 -4.69 3.97
C LEU A 241 13.69 -3.76 5.16
N CYS A 242 12.50 -3.88 5.76
CA CYS A 242 12.14 -3.13 6.97
C CYS A 242 13.07 -3.48 8.15
N ILE A 243 13.40 -4.75 8.35
CA ILE A 243 14.38 -5.17 9.36
C ILE A 243 15.72 -4.45 9.13
N ALA A 244 16.25 -4.49 7.90
CA ALA A 244 17.53 -3.89 7.56
C ALA A 244 17.53 -2.37 7.81
N ARG A 245 16.49 -1.67 7.37
CA ARG A 245 16.30 -0.23 7.59
C ARG A 245 16.25 0.13 9.08
N MET A 246 15.50 -0.62 9.87
CA MET A 246 15.40 -0.41 11.31
C MET A 246 16.72 -0.72 12.01
N MET A 247 17.44 -1.77 11.64
CA MET A 247 18.76 -2.08 12.19
C MET A 247 19.77 -0.97 11.89
N ALA A 248 19.75 -0.42 10.66
CA ALA A 248 20.57 0.73 10.28
C ALA A 248 20.22 1.97 11.13
N GLY A 249 18.92 2.28 11.28
CA GLY A 249 18.46 3.41 12.10
C GLY A 249 18.75 3.28 13.60
N LEU A 250 18.80 2.06 14.11
CA LEU A 250 19.14 1.75 15.50
C LEU A 250 20.67 1.57 15.74
N ASN A 251 21.51 1.85 14.74
CA ASN A 251 22.95 1.72 14.80
C ASN A 251 23.43 0.32 15.24
N TYR A 252 22.83 -0.74 14.69
CA TYR A 252 23.36 -2.09 14.84
C TYR A 252 24.75 -2.18 14.23
N ARG A 253 25.53 -3.23 14.60
CA ARG A 253 26.85 -3.48 14.00
C ARG A 253 26.75 -3.54 12.50
N GLU A 254 27.70 -2.93 11.80
CA GLU A 254 27.70 -2.75 10.36
C GLU A 254 27.52 -4.07 9.59
N GLU A 255 28.22 -5.12 10.02
CA GLU A 255 28.14 -6.41 9.37
C GLU A 255 26.72 -7.00 9.42
N ARG A 256 25.98 -6.73 10.51
CA ARG A 256 24.58 -7.17 10.65
C ARG A 256 23.64 -6.38 9.75
N VAL A 257 23.87 -5.09 9.59
CA VAL A 257 23.08 -4.20 8.73
C VAL A 257 23.27 -4.62 7.27
N ILE A 258 24.53 -4.75 6.84
CA ILE A 258 24.87 -5.17 5.47
C ILE A 258 24.27 -6.55 5.18
N HIS A 259 24.46 -7.52 6.07
CA HIS A 259 23.89 -8.86 5.92
C HIS A 259 22.35 -8.83 5.82
N ALA A 260 21.67 -7.97 6.60
CA ALA A 260 20.21 -7.85 6.54
C ALA A 260 19.73 -7.33 5.17
N TYR A 261 20.40 -6.34 4.60
CA TYR A 261 20.09 -5.85 3.25
C TYR A 261 20.36 -6.92 2.17
N PHE A 262 21.45 -7.66 2.27
CA PHE A 262 21.73 -8.76 1.33
C PHE A 262 20.68 -9.87 1.44
N ARG A 263 20.19 -10.17 2.63
CA ARG A 263 19.07 -11.12 2.79
C ARG A 263 17.81 -10.63 2.09
N ALA A 264 17.47 -9.33 2.20
CA ALA A 264 16.33 -8.76 1.47
C ALA A 264 16.54 -8.89 -0.05
N TRP A 265 17.72 -8.49 -0.55
CA TRP A 265 18.03 -8.57 -1.97
C TRP A 265 18.06 -10.01 -2.51
N SER A 266 18.48 -10.98 -1.72
CA SER A 266 18.49 -12.40 -2.14
C SER A 266 17.11 -13.00 -2.32
N VAL A 267 16.07 -12.44 -1.72
CA VAL A 267 14.67 -12.89 -1.90
C VAL A 267 14.09 -12.35 -3.21
N CYS A 268 14.35 -11.09 -3.53
CA CYS A 268 13.89 -10.46 -4.78
C CYS A 268 15.09 -9.75 -5.45
N PRO A 269 15.94 -10.48 -6.20
CA PRO A 269 17.16 -9.91 -6.77
C PRO A 269 16.91 -8.85 -7.86
N GLU A 270 15.72 -8.82 -8.42
CA GLU A 270 15.26 -7.81 -9.38
C GLU A 270 14.85 -6.48 -8.71
N ARG A 271 14.76 -6.44 -7.37
CA ARG A 271 14.39 -5.25 -6.59
C ARG A 271 15.64 -4.45 -6.22
N ALA A 272 15.66 -3.16 -6.58
CA ALA A 272 16.79 -2.26 -6.36
C ALA A 272 16.79 -1.57 -4.98
N GLU A 273 15.70 -1.60 -4.23
CA GLU A 273 15.58 -0.90 -2.95
C GLU A 273 16.68 -1.28 -1.94
N PRO A 274 17.05 -2.57 -1.75
CA PRO A 274 18.14 -2.92 -0.84
C PRO A 274 19.50 -2.39 -1.28
N LEU A 275 19.74 -2.31 -2.59
CA LEU A 275 21.00 -1.81 -3.15
C LEU A 275 21.10 -0.28 -3.01
N TYR A 276 19.99 0.44 -3.19
CA TYR A 276 19.91 1.87 -2.91
C TYR A 276 20.20 2.16 -1.44
N ASP A 277 19.53 1.44 -0.52
CA ASP A 277 19.73 1.61 0.91
C ASP A 277 21.17 1.27 1.34
N LEU A 278 21.76 0.21 0.77
CA LEU A 278 23.17 -0.13 0.99
C LEU A 278 24.11 0.97 0.48
N ALA A 279 23.84 1.56 -0.69
CA ALA A 279 24.62 2.66 -1.21
C ALA A 279 24.58 3.88 -0.30
N ALA A 280 23.37 4.28 0.12
CA ALA A 280 23.16 5.37 1.04
C ALA A 280 23.83 5.11 2.41
N TYR A 281 23.70 3.89 2.94
CA TYR A 281 24.32 3.46 4.20
C TYR A 281 25.86 3.50 4.10
N ALA A 282 26.43 2.93 3.05
CA ALA A 282 27.89 2.92 2.82
C ALA A 282 28.42 4.35 2.66
N ARG A 283 27.76 5.23 1.90
CA ARG A 283 28.14 6.64 1.77
C ARG A 283 28.13 7.38 3.09
N LYS A 284 27.08 7.17 3.91
CA LYS A 284 26.99 7.76 5.26
C LYS A 284 28.16 7.35 6.15
N ASN A 285 28.62 6.11 6.01
CA ASN A 285 29.79 5.57 6.73
C ASN A 285 31.13 5.81 6.02
N LYS A 286 31.16 6.66 4.99
CA LYS A 286 32.36 7.04 4.21
C LYS A 286 32.98 5.90 3.41
N HIS A 287 32.28 4.81 3.16
CA HIS A 287 32.68 3.71 2.28
C HIS A 287 32.29 4.01 0.83
N HIS A 288 32.87 5.04 0.24
CA HIS A 288 32.43 5.59 -1.04
C HIS A 288 32.54 4.58 -2.20
N HIS A 289 33.56 3.71 -2.21
CA HIS A 289 33.70 2.66 -3.22
C HIS A 289 32.55 1.62 -3.15
N TRP A 290 32.12 1.25 -1.95
CA TRP A 290 30.95 0.38 -1.76
C TRP A 290 29.67 1.07 -2.20
N ALA A 291 29.50 2.34 -1.81
CA ALA A 291 28.34 3.12 -2.23
C ALA A 291 28.22 3.18 -3.76
N ARG A 292 29.34 3.44 -4.47
CA ARG A 292 29.39 3.44 -5.93
C ARG A 292 29.05 2.07 -6.52
N LEU A 293 29.61 1.00 -5.96
CA LEU A 293 29.34 -0.38 -6.40
C LEU A 293 27.85 -0.71 -6.30
N PHE A 294 27.22 -0.46 -5.14
CA PHE A 294 25.82 -0.79 -4.92
C PHE A 294 24.87 0.09 -5.74
N ALA A 295 25.10 1.40 -5.81
CA ALA A 295 24.31 2.28 -6.67
C ALA A 295 24.44 1.89 -8.14
N GLY A 296 25.66 1.62 -8.63
CA GLY A 296 25.91 1.16 -9.99
C GLY A 296 25.22 -0.15 -10.32
N LYS A 297 25.22 -1.11 -9.39
CA LYS A 297 24.48 -2.37 -9.56
C LYS A 297 22.98 -2.16 -9.57
N GLY A 298 22.46 -1.31 -8.67
CA GLY A 298 21.04 -0.96 -8.61
C GLY A 298 20.54 -0.31 -9.90
N MET A 299 21.33 0.58 -10.52
CA MET A 299 20.99 1.24 -11.79
C MET A 299 20.90 0.29 -13.01
N GLN A 300 21.42 -0.93 -12.90
CA GLN A 300 21.31 -1.96 -13.94
C GLN A 300 19.98 -2.74 -13.87
N LEU A 301 19.21 -2.57 -12.77
CA LEU A 301 17.94 -3.25 -12.58
C LEU A 301 16.81 -2.42 -13.21
N GLU A 302 15.95 -3.08 -13.95
CA GLU A 302 14.74 -2.47 -14.49
C GLU A 302 13.71 -2.28 -13.38
N LYS A 303 12.89 -1.23 -13.51
CA LYS A 303 11.80 -1.00 -12.57
C LYS A 303 10.75 -2.13 -12.71
N PRO A 304 10.44 -2.87 -11.64
CA PRO A 304 9.40 -3.88 -11.68
C PRO A 304 8.04 -3.29 -12.03
N THR A 305 7.27 -4.00 -12.85
CA THR A 305 5.90 -3.62 -13.21
C THR A 305 4.89 -4.03 -12.15
N ARG A 306 5.20 -5.07 -11.38
CA ARG A 306 4.37 -5.62 -10.31
C ARG A 306 5.21 -5.92 -9.06
N GLY A 307 4.62 -5.72 -7.90
CA GLY A 307 5.24 -6.02 -6.62
C GLY A 307 4.65 -5.21 -5.47
N LEU A 308 4.88 -5.66 -4.25
CA LEU A 308 4.41 -4.97 -3.06
C LEU A 308 5.31 -3.76 -2.77
N ARG A 309 4.72 -2.55 -2.68
CA ARG A 309 5.40 -1.30 -2.27
C ARG A 309 6.66 -1.01 -3.05
N ILE A 310 6.58 -0.96 -4.38
CA ILE A 310 7.70 -0.54 -5.24
C ILE A 310 7.96 0.95 -5.03
N GLU A 311 9.19 1.31 -4.65
CA GLU A 311 9.61 2.69 -4.45
C GLU A 311 10.12 3.30 -5.78
N HIS A 312 9.18 3.82 -6.57
CA HIS A 312 9.43 4.31 -7.94
C HIS A 312 10.57 5.31 -8.07
N ASP A 313 10.73 6.20 -7.09
CA ASP A 313 11.79 7.22 -7.08
C ASP A 313 13.20 6.62 -7.08
N ILE A 314 13.37 5.42 -6.50
CA ILE A 314 14.66 4.72 -6.47
C ILE A 314 15.14 4.42 -7.90
N TYR A 315 14.22 3.96 -8.75
CA TYR A 315 14.53 3.60 -10.14
C TYR A 315 14.58 4.80 -11.07
N THR A 316 13.91 5.90 -10.72
CA THR A 316 13.86 7.08 -11.59
C THR A 316 15.04 8.00 -11.39
N TYR A 317 15.43 8.34 -10.16
CA TYR A 317 16.51 9.29 -9.93
C TYR A 317 17.39 9.02 -8.70
N LYS A 318 16.87 8.40 -7.62
CA LYS A 318 17.63 8.29 -6.35
C LYS A 318 18.90 7.44 -6.45
N LEU A 319 18.87 6.34 -7.21
CA LEU A 319 20.08 5.53 -7.45
C LEU A 319 21.16 6.31 -8.18
N LEU A 320 20.77 7.09 -9.18
CA LEU A 320 21.73 7.92 -9.93
C LEU A 320 22.27 9.06 -9.06
N GLU A 321 21.43 9.64 -8.17
CA GLU A 321 21.88 10.63 -7.19
C GLU A 321 22.89 10.02 -6.20
N GLU A 322 22.65 8.82 -5.67
CA GLU A 322 23.60 8.13 -4.80
C GLU A 322 24.90 7.81 -5.55
N TYR A 323 24.83 7.44 -6.80
CA TYR A 323 26.00 7.19 -7.64
C TYR A 323 26.85 8.46 -7.84
N VAL A 324 26.22 9.61 -8.13
CA VAL A 324 26.86 10.93 -8.22
C VAL A 324 27.68 11.22 -6.95
N ASN A 325 27.01 11.09 -5.79
CA ASN A 325 27.63 11.40 -4.50
C ASN A 325 28.76 10.42 -4.16
N ALA A 326 28.62 9.15 -4.51
CA ALA A 326 29.61 8.13 -4.28
C ALA A 326 30.85 8.31 -5.17
N ALA A 327 30.67 8.60 -6.47
CA ALA A 327 31.77 8.88 -7.40
C ALA A 327 32.58 10.11 -6.96
N TYR A 328 31.88 11.19 -6.56
CA TYR A 328 32.53 12.36 -5.97
C TYR A 328 33.37 11.99 -4.73
N GLY A 329 32.83 11.20 -3.82
CA GLY A 329 33.50 10.73 -2.62
C GLY A 329 34.71 9.83 -2.89
N CYS A 330 34.74 9.12 -4.04
CA CYS A 330 35.89 8.36 -4.52
C CYS A 330 37.01 9.25 -5.14
N GLY A 331 36.74 10.53 -5.38
CA GLY A 331 37.63 11.41 -6.14
C GLY A 331 37.44 11.35 -7.66
N ASP A 332 36.52 10.55 -8.15
CA ASP A 332 36.21 10.40 -9.58
C ASP A 332 35.28 11.53 -10.05
N TYR A 333 35.80 12.77 -10.03
CA TYR A 333 35.01 13.98 -10.28
C TYR A 333 34.47 14.06 -11.71
N SER A 334 35.18 13.49 -12.68
CA SER A 334 34.71 13.41 -14.07
C SER A 334 33.46 12.55 -14.19
N GLU A 335 33.51 11.36 -13.59
CA GLU A 335 32.38 10.43 -13.58
C GLU A 335 31.19 10.99 -12.81
N SER A 336 31.45 11.66 -11.66
CA SER A 336 30.41 12.35 -10.90
C SER A 336 29.71 13.44 -11.72
N LEU A 337 30.47 14.25 -12.48
CA LEU A 337 29.94 15.30 -13.35
C LEU A 337 29.08 14.73 -14.49
N GLU A 338 29.55 13.66 -15.13
CA GLU A 338 28.81 12.97 -16.17
C GLU A 338 27.46 12.43 -15.61
N ALA A 339 27.51 11.77 -14.47
CA ALA A 339 26.31 11.28 -13.78
C ALA A 339 25.35 12.41 -13.38
N CYS A 340 25.85 13.56 -12.89
CA CYS A 340 25.06 14.78 -12.66
C CYS A 340 24.35 15.26 -13.92
N THR A 341 25.07 15.27 -15.05
CA THR A 341 24.50 15.69 -16.33
C THR A 341 23.36 14.77 -16.76
N ARG A 342 23.51 13.46 -16.57
CA ARG A 342 22.45 12.47 -16.82
C ARG A 342 21.25 12.72 -15.90
N LEU A 343 21.48 12.97 -14.60
CA LEU A 343 20.45 13.21 -13.60
C LEU A 343 19.61 14.46 -13.94
N LEU A 344 20.27 15.57 -14.31
CA LEU A 344 19.63 16.83 -14.68
C LEU A 344 18.77 16.72 -15.96
N LYS A 345 19.07 15.78 -16.86
CA LYS A 345 18.29 15.51 -18.07
C LYS A 345 17.02 14.68 -17.80
N GLN A 346 16.88 14.07 -16.62
CA GLN A 346 15.71 13.27 -16.31
C GLN A 346 14.47 14.14 -16.09
N ALA A 347 13.40 13.90 -16.85
CA ALA A 347 12.14 14.61 -16.72
C ALA A 347 11.47 14.39 -15.35
N ALA A 348 11.63 13.19 -14.78
CA ALA A 348 11.07 12.79 -13.49
C ALA A 348 11.82 13.36 -12.27
N LEU A 349 12.94 14.10 -12.46
CA LEU A 349 13.68 14.69 -11.35
C LEU A 349 12.86 15.84 -10.71
N PRO A 350 12.50 15.76 -9.42
CA PRO A 350 11.77 16.82 -8.74
C PRO A 350 12.52 18.15 -8.76
N ALA A 351 11.79 19.26 -8.78
CA ALA A 351 12.40 20.61 -8.79
C ALA A 351 13.32 20.85 -7.57
N SER A 352 12.96 20.32 -6.39
CA SER A 352 13.77 20.37 -5.18
C SER A 352 15.12 19.68 -5.33
N GLU A 353 15.18 18.59 -6.09
CA GLU A 353 16.41 17.79 -6.31
C GLU A 353 17.31 18.39 -7.40
N ARG A 354 16.73 19.14 -8.36
CA ARG A 354 17.50 19.81 -9.42
C ARG A 354 18.55 20.77 -8.85
N GLY A 355 18.20 21.53 -7.81
CA GLY A 355 19.13 22.43 -7.14
C GLY A 355 20.33 21.69 -6.54
N ARG A 356 20.07 20.56 -5.87
CA ARG A 356 21.16 19.71 -5.31
C ARG A 356 22.04 19.10 -6.39
N ALA A 357 21.45 18.59 -7.45
CA ALA A 357 22.20 18.03 -8.58
C ALA A 357 23.08 19.08 -9.28
N MET A 358 22.60 20.32 -9.44
CA MET A 358 23.39 21.44 -9.98
C MET A 358 24.56 21.78 -9.04
N THR A 359 24.34 21.87 -7.74
CA THR A 359 25.39 22.11 -6.76
C THR A 359 26.47 21.00 -6.82
N SER A 360 26.05 19.74 -6.90
CA SER A 360 26.99 18.61 -7.04
C SER A 360 27.81 18.70 -8.33
N ALA A 361 27.20 19.12 -9.45
CA ALA A 361 27.91 19.31 -10.72
C ALA A 361 28.95 20.46 -10.64
N ILE A 362 28.59 21.58 -10.00
CA ILE A 362 29.50 22.72 -9.78
C ILE A 362 30.69 22.28 -8.94
N ASN A 363 30.45 21.60 -7.82
CA ASN A 363 31.51 21.09 -6.95
C ASN A 363 32.48 20.15 -7.68
N ALA A 364 31.93 19.25 -8.51
CA ALA A 364 32.76 18.35 -9.33
C ALA A 364 33.64 19.12 -10.36
N LEU A 365 33.05 20.14 -11.02
CA LEU A 365 33.77 21.01 -11.94
C LEU A 365 34.91 21.79 -11.28
N GLU A 366 34.66 22.33 -10.08
CA GLU A 366 35.68 23.06 -9.32
C GLU A 366 36.86 22.14 -8.94
N ARG A 367 36.57 20.90 -8.54
CA ARG A 367 37.63 19.92 -8.26
C ARG A 367 38.43 19.54 -9.49
N LEU A 368 37.78 19.36 -10.64
CA LEU A 368 38.45 19.08 -11.90
C LEU A 368 39.37 20.21 -12.41
N ARG A 369 39.04 21.47 -12.02
CA ARG A 369 39.89 22.63 -12.35
C ARG A 369 41.07 22.82 -11.40
N SER A 370 41.02 22.16 -10.22
CA SER A 370 42.05 22.29 -9.18
C SER A 370 43.11 21.21 -9.24
N VAL A 371 42.92 20.22 -10.12
CA VAL A 371 43.87 19.14 -10.48
C VAL A 371 44.53 19.50 -11.78
#